data_7e0208412ec85d31ac1e6803f750819a
#
_entry.id   7e0208412ec85d31ac1e6803f750819a
#
_cell.length_a   1.000
_cell.length_b   1.000
_cell.length_c   1.000
_cell.angle_alpha   90.00
_cell.angle_beta   90.00
_cell.angle_gamma   90.00
#
_symmetry.space_group_name_H-M   'P 1'
#
loop_
_entity.id
_entity.type
_entity.pdbx_description
1 polymer ?
#
loop_
_entity_poly.entity_id
_entity_poly.type
_entity_poly.pdbx_seq_one_letter_code
_entity_poly.pdbx_strand_id
1 'polypeptide(L)'
;MQPTISILVPVYQVALFIEQCAHSLFQQTYNNIEYIFVNDASPDNSIELLQQVLLHYPQRKTQVTIIHHTINQGIGATRNTLLKAAKGDYLMWVDSDDFITTNAVELLVDAIAVQHADIVTSECYFEYRGTPSSIVHCSKTPENNLKYIDALAFRQVRAALWGTLSKRSIWIDNNIQMAENLNFAEDYYTTVRLFYFATTLTVVHQPFYFYNQTNQNSYTTGHKKEMHFQSIFTLFNHLNLFFDQQKERTKFERFLAKAQMMELSALLLHTTSTLRKKYGPVLAGLTQQYPEIKLPLTKWQLFLLQLITNGHFTIADVAFLIAKIMRKFLSI
;
A
#
# COMPACT_ATOMS: atom_id res chain seq x y z
N MET A 1 -7.28 14.03 -26.74
CA MET A 1 -5.98 13.31 -26.82
C MET A 1 -6.01 12.21 -25.78
N GLN A 2 -5.38 11.07 -26.05
CA GLN A 2 -5.21 10.01 -25.07
C GLN A 2 -4.19 10.47 -24.02
N PRO A 3 -4.45 10.28 -22.70
CA PRO A 3 -3.55 10.75 -21.67
C PRO A 3 -2.21 9.99 -21.69
N THR A 4 -1.14 10.65 -21.31
CA THR A 4 0.15 10.00 -21.07
C THR A 4 0.17 9.41 -19.65
N ILE A 5 0.55 8.15 -19.53
CA ILE A 5 0.63 7.44 -18.24
C ILE A 5 2.09 7.27 -17.84
N SER A 6 2.48 7.79 -16.68
CA SER A 6 3.77 7.48 -16.07
C SER A 6 3.64 6.24 -15.19
N ILE A 7 4.32 5.15 -15.57
CA ILE A 7 4.46 3.96 -14.72
C ILE A 7 5.73 4.12 -13.88
N LEU A 8 5.57 4.09 -12.55
CA LEU A 8 6.59 4.42 -11.56
C LEU A 8 6.99 3.18 -10.78
N VAL A 9 8.25 2.76 -10.91
CA VAL A 9 8.74 1.47 -10.40
C VAL A 9 9.99 1.66 -9.52
N PRO A 10 9.88 1.51 -8.20
CA PRO A 10 11.05 1.50 -7.32
C PRO A 10 11.76 0.15 -7.42
N VAL A 11 13.10 0.13 -7.50
CA VAL A 11 13.91 -1.09 -7.67
C VAL A 11 14.96 -1.20 -6.56
N TYR A 12 14.83 -2.26 -5.72
CA TYR A 12 15.83 -2.61 -4.72
C TYR A 12 15.73 -4.09 -4.32
N GLN A 13 16.79 -4.87 -4.57
CA GLN A 13 16.91 -6.31 -4.24
C GLN A 13 15.75 -7.17 -4.78
N VAL A 14 15.47 -7.03 -6.09
CA VAL A 14 14.37 -7.72 -6.77
C VAL A 14 14.81 -8.53 -7.98
N ALA A 15 16.07 -8.97 -8.03
CA ALA A 15 16.59 -9.75 -9.15
C ALA A 15 15.77 -11.00 -9.52
N LEU A 16 15.10 -11.62 -8.53
CA LEU A 16 14.23 -12.78 -8.75
C LEU A 16 12.87 -12.44 -9.39
N PHE A 17 12.49 -11.17 -9.44
CA PHE A 17 11.13 -10.74 -9.80
C PHE A 17 11.09 -9.73 -10.95
N ILE A 18 12.15 -8.92 -11.10
CA ILE A 18 12.18 -7.77 -11.99
C ILE A 18 11.94 -8.15 -13.46
N GLU A 19 12.34 -9.34 -13.92
CA GLU A 19 12.11 -9.78 -15.29
C GLU A 19 10.61 -9.93 -15.56
N GLN A 20 9.87 -10.60 -14.66
CA GLN A 20 8.43 -10.78 -14.79
C GLN A 20 7.70 -9.43 -14.74
N CYS A 21 8.08 -8.56 -13.81
CA CYS A 21 7.58 -7.20 -13.72
C CYS A 21 7.79 -6.47 -15.06
N ALA A 22 9.03 -6.36 -15.53
CA ALA A 22 9.39 -5.65 -16.75
C ALA A 22 8.67 -6.18 -18.01
N HIS A 23 8.58 -7.51 -18.17
CA HIS A 23 7.80 -8.12 -19.24
C HIS A 23 6.35 -7.69 -19.20
N SER A 24 5.70 -7.70 -18.04
CA SER A 24 4.30 -7.30 -17.89
C SER A 24 4.07 -5.83 -18.24
N LEU A 25 5.05 -4.96 -17.95
CA LEU A 25 4.99 -3.54 -18.24
C LEU A 25 5.22 -3.25 -19.73
N PHE A 26 6.23 -3.88 -20.35
CA PHE A 26 6.54 -3.58 -21.75
C PHE A 26 5.57 -4.22 -22.74
N GLN A 27 4.77 -5.19 -22.32
CA GLN A 27 3.71 -5.83 -23.10
C GLN A 27 2.37 -5.10 -23.07
N GLN A 28 2.25 -3.96 -22.38
CA GLN A 28 0.99 -3.22 -22.32
C GLN A 28 0.45 -2.88 -23.70
N THR A 29 -0.88 -3.07 -23.89
CA THR A 29 -1.58 -2.74 -25.14
C THR A 29 -1.68 -1.23 -25.37
N TYR A 30 -1.73 -0.46 -24.30
CA TYR A 30 -1.69 1.01 -24.36
C TYR A 30 -0.30 1.52 -24.74
N ASN A 31 -0.22 2.52 -25.64
CA ASN A 31 1.05 2.96 -26.19
C ASN A 31 1.61 4.25 -25.59
N ASN A 32 0.74 5.16 -25.12
CA ASN A 32 1.18 6.47 -24.62
C ASN A 32 1.63 6.38 -23.14
N ILE A 33 2.73 5.65 -22.92
CA ILE A 33 3.30 5.37 -21.60
C ILE A 33 4.75 5.88 -21.53
N GLU A 34 5.14 6.45 -20.41
CA GLU A 34 6.52 6.53 -19.98
C GLU A 34 6.75 5.58 -18.78
N TYR A 35 7.87 4.90 -18.78
CA TYR A 35 8.29 3.98 -17.71
C TYR A 35 9.46 4.60 -16.98
N ILE A 36 9.35 4.79 -15.68
CA ILE A 36 10.40 5.35 -14.87
C ILE A 36 10.76 4.35 -13.79
N PHE A 37 12.01 3.90 -13.82
CA PHE A 37 12.59 3.01 -12.81
C PHE A 37 13.60 3.80 -11.99
N VAL A 38 13.56 3.67 -10.67
CA VAL A 38 14.60 4.23 -9.79
C VAL A 38 15.29 3.08 -9.06
N ASN A 39 16.57 2.89 -9.40
CA ASN A 39 17.46 1.99 -8.69
C ASN A 39 17.93 2.65 -7.40
N ASP A 40 17.47 2.14 -6.26
CA ASP A 40 17.86 2.64 -4.94
C ASP A 40 19.17 2.01 -4.44
N ALA A 41 20.21 2.05 -5.28
CA ALA A 41 21.51 1.43 -5.05
C ALA A 41 21.38 -0.07 -4.72
N SER A 42 20.63 -0.80 -5.55
CA SER A 42 20.45 -2.25 -5.39
C SER A 42 21.81 -2.96 -5.47
N PRO A 43 22.15 -3.84 -4.50
CA PRO A 43 23.40 -4.57 -4.52
C PRO A 43 23.39 -5.82 -5.42
N ASP A 44 22.22 -6.18 -5.97
CA ASP A 44 22.02 -7.32 -6.85
C ASP A 44 21.97 -6.89 -8.35
N ASN A 45 21.81 -7.84 -9.26
CA ASN A 45 21.76 -7.60 -10.70
C ASN A 45 20.37 -7.24 -11.23
N SER A 46 19.49 -6.65 -10.40
CA SER A 46 18.11 -6.27 -10.82
C SER A 46 18.11 -5.36 -12.05
N ILE A 47 19.02 -4.41 -12.13
CA ILE A 47 19.06 -3.44 -13.24
C ILE A 47 19.58 -4.07 -14.53
N GLU A 48 20.59 -4.90 -14.45
CA GLU A 48 21.11 -5.64 -15.60
C GLU A 48 20.03 -6.52 -16.22
N LEU A 49 19.25 -7.22 -15.39
CA LEU A 49 18.11 -8.04 -15.83
C LEU A 49 17.01 -7.19 -16.47
N LEU A 50 16.65 -6.06 -15.86
CA LEU A 50 15.71 -5.09 -16.45
C LEU A 50 16.15 -4.63 -17.83
N GLN A 51 17.45 -4.29 -17.98
CA GLN A 51 18.01 -3.85 -19.26
C GLN A 51 18.02 -4.97 -20.31
N GLN A 52 18.29 -6.21 -19.91
CA GLN A 52 18.21 -7.37 -20.78
C GLN A 52 16.79 -7.60 -21.29
N VAL A 53 15.78 -7.50 -20.41
CA VAL A 53 14.38 -7.59 -20.83
C VAL A 53 14.03 -6.48 -21.83
N LEU A 54 14.49 -5.25 -21.60
CA LEU A 54 14.20 -4.13 -22.49
C LEU A 54 14.73 -4.34 -23.92
N LEU A 55 15.79 -5.12 -24.12
CA LEU A 55 16.30 -5.46 -25.46
C LEU A 55 15.27 -6.21 -26.32
N HIS A 56 14.35 -6.94 -25.69
CA HIS A 56 13.26 -7.65 -26.39
C HIS A 56 12.10 -6.72 -26.81
N TYR A 57 12.11 -5.45 -26.34
CA TYR A 57 11.05 -4.46 -26.60
C TYR A 57 11.63 -3.16 -27.18
N PRO A 58 12.28 -3.20 -28.38
CA PRO A 58 12.94 -2.03 -28.96
C PRO A 58 12.00 -0.83 -29.16
N GLN A 59 10.68 -1.07 -29.37
CA GLN A 59 9.65 -0.05 -29.47
C GLN A 59 9.42 0.73 -28.18
N ARG A 60 9.76 0.16 -27.01
CA ARG A 60 9.62 0.81 -25.70
C ARG A 60 10.88 1.56 -25.26
N LYS A 61 12.01 1.37 -25.92
CA LYS A 61 13.33 1.89 -25.52
C LYS A 61 13.33 3.40 -25.25
N THR A 62 12.66 4.18 -26.08
CA THR A 62 12.57 5.65 -25.92
C THR A 62 11.59 6.10 -24.84
N GLN A 63 10.77 5.18 -24.34
CA GLN A 63 9.79 5.43 -23.29
C GLN A 63 10.33 5.10 -21.88
N VAL A 64 11.52 4.49 -21.78
CA VAL A 64 12.09 4.01 -20.50
C VAL A 64 13.17 4.96 -20.02
N THR A 65 13.06 5.36 -18.75
CA THR A 65 14.08 6.11 -18.01
C THR A 65 14.49 5.30 -16.78
N ILE A 66 15.79 5.11 -16.57
CA ILE A 66 16.35 4.47 -15.38
C ILE A 66 17.19 5.52 -14.65
N ILE A 67 16.85 5.80 -13.39
CA ILE A 67 17.57 6.73 -12.50
C ILE A 67 18.28 5.90 -11.43
N HIS A 68 19.51 6.28 -11.10
CA HIS A 68 20.31 5.58 -10.10
C HIS A 68 20.58 6.48 -8.91
N HIS A 69 20.24 6.02 -7.72
CA HIS A 69 20.76 6.60 -6.48
C HIS A 69 22.18 6.09 -6.22
N THR A 70 23.02 6.92 -5.64
CA THR A 70 24.41 6.54 -5.29
C THR A 70 24.50 5.72 -4.01
N ILE A 71 23.49 5.85 -3.13
CA ILE A 71 23.30 5.10 -1.87
C ILE A 71 21.83 4.73 -1.72
N ASN A 72 21.53 3.70 -0.95
CA ASN A 72 20.16 3.37 -0.60
C ASN A 72 19.55 4.48 0.25
N GLN A 73 18.44 5.07 -0.20
CA GLN A 73 17.72 6.17 0.46
C GLN A 73 16.37 5.72 1.04
N GLY A 74 15.99 4.47 0.78
CA GLY A 74 14.71 3.89 1.21
C GLY A 74 13.54 4.19 0.29
N ILE A 75 12.43 3.47 0.51
CA ILE A 75 11.29 3.45 -0.41
C ILE A 75 10.63 4.84 -0.57
N GLY A 76 10.53 5.63 0.51
CA GLY A 76 9.93 6.96 0.48
C GLY A 76 10.71 7.92 -0.44
N ALA A 77 12.03 8.01 -0.28
CA ALA A 77 12.90 8.84 -1.12
C ALA A 77 12.92 8.35 -2.59
N THR A 78 12.94 7.03 -2.78
CA THR A 78 12.87 6.42 -4.11
C THR A 78 11.58 6.80 -4.85
N ARG A 79 10.42 6.72 -4.16
CA ARG A 79 9.14 7.15 -4.71
C ARG A 79 9.07 8.66 -4.97
N ASN A 80 9.70 9.49 -4.14
CA ASN A 80 9.79 10.94 -4.38
C ASN A 80 10.65 11.24 -5.63
N THR A 81 11.72 10.50 -5.87
CA THR A 81 12.52 10.61 -7.10
C THR A 81 11.70 10.22 -8.33
N LEU A 82 10.93 9.13 -8.27
CA LEU A 82 10.00 8.71 -9.30
C LEU A 82 8.96 9.79 -9.62
N LEU A 83 8.30 10.31 -8.58
CA LEU A 83 7.30 11.37 -8.69
C LEU A 83 7.85 12.63 -9.36
N LYS A 84 9.06 13.04 -8.98
CA LYS A 84 9.74 14.21 -9.54
C LYS A 84 10.08 14.04 -11.02
N ALA A 85 10.41 12.83 -11.43
CA ALA A 85 10.77 12.51 -12.84
C ALA A 85 9.55 12.36 -13.74
N ALA A 86 8.37 12.05 -13.20
CA ALA A 86 7.15 11.79 -13.93
C ALA A 86 6.62 13.03 -14.67
N LYS A 87 6.24 12.86 -15.93
CA LYS A 87 5.72 13.92 -16.82
C LYS A 87 4.32 13.63 -17.36
N GLY A 88 3.83 12.40 -17.23
CA GLY A 88 2.52 11.97 -17.70
C GLY A 88 1.36 12.69 -17.02
N ASP A 89 0.20 12.62 -17.64
CA ASP A 89 -1.04 13.20 -17.10
C ASP A 89 -1.53 12.44 -15.86
N TYR A 90 -1.28 11.14 -15.84
CA TYR A 90 -1.62 10.24 -14.73
C TYR A 90 -0.42 9.40 -14.30
N LEU A 91 -0.40 9.03 -13.02
CA LEU A 91 0.62 8.23 -12.38
C LEU A 91 0.07 6.85 -12.00
N MET A 92 0.79 5.80 -12.35
CA MET A 92 0.53 4.42 -11.94
C MET A 92 1.75 3.87 -11.20
N TRP A 93 1.55 3.42 -9.98
CA TRP A 93 2.60 2.80 -9.18
C TRP A 93 2.58 1.28 -9.36
N VAL A 94 3.73 0.70 -9.60
CA VAL A 94 3.92 -0.75 -9.69
C VAL A 94 5.15 -1.12 -8.87
N ASP A 95 4.98 -2.01 -7.90
CA ASP A 95 6.11 -2.52 -7.11
C ASP A 95 6.89 -3.54 -7.97
N SER A 96 8.21 -3.51 -7.89
CA SER A 96 9.09 -4.26 -8.81
C SER A 96 9.13 -5.77 -8.59
N ASP A 97 8.52 -6.26 -7.50
CA ASP A 97 8.27 -7.68 -7.25
C ASP A 97 6.88 -8.16 -7.69
N ASP A 98 6.04 -7.24 -8.21
CA ASP A 98 4.69 -7.47 -8.71
C ASP A 98 4.63 -7.44 -10.25
N PHE A 99 3.46 -7.75 -10.80
CA PHE A 99 3.21 -7.67 -12.25
C PHE A 99 1.74 -7.38 -12.56
N ILE A 100 1.46 -7.00 -13.81
CA ILE A 100 0.11 -6.60 -14.24
C ILE A 100 -0.34 -7.35 -15.50
N THR A 101 -1.64 -7.38 -15.77
CA THR A 101 -2.16 -7.92 -17.04
C THR A 101 -1.74 -7.03 -18.21
N THR A 102 -1.67 -7.59 -19.42
CA THR A 102 -1.22 -6.87 -20.62
C THR A 102 -2.12 -5.71 -21.04
N ASN A 103 -3.37 -5.70 -20.60
CA ASN A 103 -4.36 -4.65 -20.87
C ASN A 103 -4.63 -3.74 -19.66
N ALA A 104 -3.82 -3.81 -18.60
CA ALA A 104 -4.08 -3.10 -17.35
C ALA A 104 -4.18 -1.57 -17.54
N VAL A 105 -3.24 -0.98 -18.27
CA VAL A 105 -3.24 0.47 -18.52
C VAL A 105 -4.44 0.89 -19.36
N GLU A 106 -4.76 0.15 -20.41
CA GLU A 106 -5.93 0.40 -21.26
C GLU A 106 -7.23 0.37 -20.46
N LEU A 107 -7.42 -0.66 -19.63
CA LEU A 107 -8.58 -0.80 -18.74
C LEU A 107 -8.74 0.42 -17.80
N LEU A 108 -7.64 0.94 -17.26
CA LEU A 108 -7.67 2.10 -16.37
C LEU A 108 -7.92 3.40 -17.13
N VAL A 109 -7.36 3.54 -18.34
CA VAL A 109 -7.58 4.73 -19.20
C VAL A 109 -9.03 4.78 -19.67
N ASP A 110 -9.62 3.65 -20.04
CA ASP A 110 -11.04 3.58 -20.41
C ASP A 110 -11.95 4.02 -19.25
N ALA A 111 -11.60 3.63 -18.03
CA ALA A 111 -12.33 4.06 -16.84
C ALA A 111 -12.22 5.58 -16.58
N ILE A 112 -11.08 6.21 -16.90
CA ILE A 112 -10.97 7.69 -16.85
C ILE A 112 -11.94 8.35 -17.83
N ALA A 113 -12.03 7.81 -19.06
CA ALA A 113 -12.81 8.43 -20.12
C ALA A 113 -14.30 8.53 -19.80
N VAL A 114 -14.83 7.61 -18.99
CA VAL A 114 -16.24 7.55 -18.61
C VAL A 114 -16.63 8.70 -17.66
N GLN A 115 -15.77 9.09 -16.71
CA GLN A 115 -16.11 10.03 -15.65
C GLN A 115 -15.12 11.18 -15.46
N HIS A 116 -14.09 11.28 -16.30
CA HIS A 116 -12.94 12.19 -16.10
C HIS A 116 -12.33 12.04 -14.70
N ALA A 117 -12.18 10.81 -14.28
CA ALA A 117 -11.81 10.48 -12.90
C ALA A 117 -10.44 11.06 -12.52
N ASP A 118 -10.36 11.63 -11.33
CA ASP A 118 -9.11 12.05 -10.71
C ASP A 118 -8.30 10.83 -10.24
N ILE A 119 -9.01 9.80 -9.76
CA ILE A 119 -8.45 8.52 -9.32
C ILE A 119 -9.25 7.38 -9.92
N VAL A 120 -8.56 6.38 -10.46
CA VAL A 120 -9.12 5.07 -10.79
C VAL A 120 -8.46 4.03 -9.91
N THR A 121 -9.25 3.23 -9.21
CA THR A 121 -8.75 2.13 -8.36
C THR A 121 -9.47 0.84 -8.72
N SER A 122 -8.98 -0.31 -8.23
CA SER A 122 -9.63 -1.60 -8.41
C SER A 122 -10.15 -2.13 -7.09
N GLU A 123 -11.34 -2.73 -7.11
CA GLU A 123 -11.89 -3.44 -5.95
C GLU A 123 -11.29 -4.83 -5.75
N CYS A 124 -10.55 -5.36 -6.73
CA CYS A 124 -9.96 -6.69 -6.65
C CYS A 124 -8.56 -6.76 -7.27
N TYR A 125 -7.81 -7.76 -6.86
CA TYR A 125 -6.48 -8.05 -7.38
C TYR A 125 -6.21 -9.56 -7.32
N PHE A 126 -5.21 -10.04 -8.06
CA PHE A 126 -4.71 -11.39 -7.95
C PHE A 126 -3.68 -11.49 -6.83
N GLU A 127 -3.89 -12.40 -5.88
CA GLU A 127 -2.84 -12.79 -4.94
C GLU A 127 -2.04 -13.94 -5.56
N TYR A 128 -0.74 -13.71 -5.81
CA TYR A 128 0.15 -14.69 -6.44
C TYR A 128 1.08 -15.30 -5.39
N ARG A 129 1.08 -16.65 -5.30
CA ARG A 129 1.91 -17.43 -4.38
C ARG A 129 2.73 -18.51 -5.10
N GLY A 130 3.13 -18.26 -6.36
CA GLY A 130 3.86 -19.22 -7.20
C GLY A 130 2.98 -20.30 -7.85
N THR A 131 1.67 -20.29 -7.63
CA THR A 131 0.66 -21.18 -8.21
C THR A 131 -0.47 -20.34 -8.82
N PRO A 132 -1.46 -20.95 -9.49
CA PRO A 132 -2.61 -20.19 -10.01
C PRO A 132 -3.16 -19.22 -8.97
N SER A 133 -3.28 -17.96 -9.37
CA SER A 133 -3.64 -16.84 -8.49
C SER A 133 -5.07 -16.93 -8.00
N SER A 134 -5.31 -16.61 -6.74
CA SER A 134 -6.65 -16.33 -6.23
C SER A 134 -7.02 -14.87 -6.42
N ILE A 135 -8.28 -14.57 -6.68
CA ILE A 135 -8.79 -13.20 -6.71
C ILE A 135 -9.16 -12.80 -5.28
N VAL A 136 -8.58 -11.69 -4.82
CA VAL A 136 -8.93 -11.08 -3.54
C VAL A 136 -9.79 -9.86 -3.82
N HIS A 137 -10.99 -9.84 -3.24
CA HIS A 137 -11.89 -8.69 -3.31
C HIS A 137 -11.73 -7.82 -2.08
N CYS A 138 -11.57 -6.52 -2.29
CA CYS A 138 -11.80 -5.55 -1.23
C CYS A 138 -13.29 -5.51 -0.91
N SER A 139 -13.65 -5.40 0.36
CA SER A 139 -15.05 -5.25 0.71
C SER A 139 -15.56 -3.92 0.18
N LYS A 140 -16.47 -3.95 -0.78
CA LYS A 140 -17.18 -2.80 -1.38
C LYS A 140 -16.37 -1.50 -1.44
N THR A 141 -15.57 -1.31 -2.47
CA THR A 141 -14.85 -0.06 -2.70
C THR A 141 -15.86 1.08 -2.93
N PRO A 142 -15.88 2.11 -2.08
CA PRO A 142 -16.80 3.22 -2.23
C PRO A 142 -16.51 4.03 -3.50
N GLU A 143 -17.55 4.50 -4.17
CA GLU A 143 -17.46 5.40 -5.34
C GLU A 143 -17.19 6.87 -4.97
N ASN A 144 -16.94 7.15 -3.69
CA ASN A 144 -16.71 8.49 -3.19
C ASN A 144 -15.40 8.53 -2.39
N ASN A 145 -14.57 9.50 -2.68
CA ASN A 145 -13.23 9.67 -2.09
C ASN A 145 -13.23 9.78 -0.56
N LEU A 146 -14.16 10.54 0.05
CA LEU A 146 -14.23 10.66 1.50
C LEU A 146 -14.73 9.36 2.17
N LYS A 147 -15.64 8.65 1.54
CA LYS A 147 -16.05 7.32 1.98
C LYS A 147 -14.92 6.30 1.83
N TYR A 148 -14.06 6.46 0.82
CA TYR A 148 -12.87 5.64 0.67
C TYR A 148 -11.91 5.84 1.84
N ILE A 149 -11.68 7.11 2.26
CA ILE A 149 -10.88 7.42 3.45
C ILE A 149 -11.48 6.77 4.71
N ASP A 150 -12.80 6.85 4.92
CA ASP A 150 -13.43 6.19 6.08
C ASP A 150 -13.30 4.65 6.02
N ALA A 151 -13.38 4.06 4.83
CA ALA A 151 -13.18 2.63 4.61
C ALA A 151 -11.72 2.18 4.87
N LEU A 152 -10.73 3.04 4.62
CA LEU A 152 -9.33 2.80 4.99
C LEU A 152 -9.16 2.57 6.49
N ALA A 153 -9.91 3.30 7.33
CA ALA A 153 -9.83 3.17 8.77
C ALA A 153 -10.02 1.74 9.27
N PHE A 154 -10.82 0.95 8.58
CA PHE A 154 -11.11 -0.45 8.93
C PHE A 154 -10.49 -1.47 7.95
N ARG A 155 -9.54 -1.04 7.13
CA ARG A 155 -8.90 -1.90 6.12
C ARG A 155 -9.91 -2.58 5.17
N GLN A 156 -11.05 -1.94 4.93
CA GLN A 156 -12.06 -2.40 3.98
C GLN A 156 -11.63 -2.17 2.53
N VAL A 157 -10.75 -1.20 2.32
CA VAL A 157 -10.06 -0.91 1.07
C VAL A 157 -8.54 -0.88 1.31
N ARG A 158 -7.78 -0.88 0.23
CA ARG A 158 -6.31 -0.89 0.32
C ARG A 158 -5.76 0.50 0.62
N ALA A 159 -4.80 0.55 1.53
CA ALA A 159 -3.95 1.71 1.74
C ALA A 159 -2.64 1.58 0.92
N ALA A 160 -2.74 1.17 -0.33
CA ALA A 160 -1.61 0.93 -1.22
C ALA A 160 -1.71 1.83 -2.46
N LEU A 161 -0.58 2.31 -2.94
CA LEU A 161 -0.50 3.09 -4.17
C LEU A 161 -0.57 2.21 -5.42
N TRP A 162 -0.06 0.97 -5.34
CA TRP A 162 -0.13 0.04 -6.46
C TRP A 162 -1.58 -0.31 -6.82
N GLY A 163 -1.81 -0.57 -8.10
CA GLY A 163 -3.15 -0.83 -8.62
C GLY A 163 -4.07 0.38 -8.59
N THR A 164 -3.51 1.59 -8.50
CA THR A 164 -4.24 2.87 -8.56
C THR A 164 -3.64 3.74 -9.66
N LEU A 165 -4.49 4.33 -10.46
CA LEU A 165 -4.13 5.36 -11.43
C LEU A 165 -4.63 6.70 -10.89
N SER A 166 -3.77 7.69 -10.77
CA SER A 166 -4.10 9.00 -10.19
C SER A 166 -3.59 10.14 -11.04
N LYS A 167 -4.39 11.20 -11.16
CA LYS A 167 -4.06 12.39 -11.92
C LYS A 167 -2.84 13.09 -11.32
N ARG A 168 -1.81 13.32 -12.13
CA ARG A 168 -0.53 13.90 -11.67
C ARG A 168 -0.70 15.27 -11.06
N SER A 169 -1.61 16.11 -11.54
CA SER A 169 -1.84 17.46 -11.00
C SER A 169 -2.22 17.44 -9.52
N ILE A 170 -2.96 16.42 -9.05
CA ILE A 170 -3.31 16.31 -7.61
C ILE A 170 -2.05 16.23 -6.75
N TRP A 171 -1.04 15.49 -7.19
CA TRP A 171 0.23 15.35 -6.48
C TRP A 171 1.01 16.66 -6.44
N ILE A 172 1.07 17.35 -7.58
CA ILE A 172 1.88 18.56 -7.75
C ILE A 172 1.21 19.76 -7.07
N ASP A 173 -0.08 19.99 -7.35
CA ASP A 173 -0.81 21.17 -6.89
C ASP A 173 -1.00 21.16 -5.36
N ASN A 174 -1.01 19.98 -4.75
CA ASN A 174 -1.18 19.82 -3.31
C ASN A 174 0.12 19.40 -2.60
N ASN A 175 1.26 19.43 -3.28
CA ASN A 175 2.57 19.07 -2.73
C ASN A 175 2.55 17.71 -2.00
N ILE A 176 1.92 16.70 -2.63
CA ILE A 176 1.89 15.34 -2.07
C ILE A 176 3.23 14.67 -2.34
N GLN A 177 3.95 14.33 -1.27
CA GLN A 177 5.21 13.59 -1.31
C GLN A 177 5.16 12.46 -0.30
N MET A 178 5.98 11.42 -0.50
CA MET A 178 6.17 10.38 0.50
C MET A 178 6.87 10.94 1.73
N ALA A 179 6.47 10.50 2.91
CA ALA A 179 7.19 10.81 4.14
C ALA A 179 8.45 9.92 4.23
N GLU A 180 9.62 10.49 3.99
CA GLU A 180 10.90 9.76 3.94
C GLU A 180 11.31 9.13 5.28
N ASN A 181 10.81 9.66 6.38
CA ASN A 181 11.01 9.11 7.72
C ASN A 181 10.00 8.02 8.12
N LEU A 182 9.13 7.60 7.19
CA LEU A 182 8.10 6.60 7.39
C LEU A 182 8.38 5.37 6.51
N ASN A 183 9.17 4.43 7.03
CA ASN A 183 9.56 3.21 6.30
C ASN A 183 8.51 2.09 6.33
N PHE A 184 7.39 2.30 7.02
CA PHE A 184 6.25 1.39 7.08
C PHE A 184 4.97 2.21 7.16
N ALA A 185 3.98 1.86 6.32
CA ALA A 185 2.71 2.59 6.16
C ALA A 185 2.85 4.00 5.53
N GLU A 186 3.94 4.28 4.77
CA GLU A 186 4.09 5.49 3.95
C GLU A 186 2.98 5.58 2.90
N ASP A 187 2.57 4.44 2.35
CA ASP A 187 1.44 4.34 1.42
C ASP A 187 0.14 4.80 2.05
N TYR A 188 -0.09 4.43 3.32
CA TYR A 188 -1.30 4.84 4.04
C TYR A 188 -1.39 6.37 4.14
N TYR A 189 -0.31 7.02 4.59
CA TYR A 189 -0.25 8.48 4.69
C TYR A 189 -0.49 9.16 3.35
N THR A 190 0.12 8.63 2.32
CA THR A 190 0.03 9.18 0.96
C THR A 190 -1.35 8.95 0.36
N THR A 191 -1.91 7.75 0.52
CA THR A 191 -3.26 7.40 0.03
C THR A 191 -4.33 8.30 0.67
N VAL A 192 -4.28 8.54 1.98
CA VAL A 192 -5.25 9.44 2.65
C VAL A 192 -5.22 10.83 2.03
N ARG A 193 -4.02 11.41 1.81
CA ARG A 193 -3.86 12.74 1.22
C ARG A 193 -4.31 12.78 -0.23
N LEU A 194 -3.96 11.77 -1.01
CA LEU A 194 -4.36 11.66 -2.41
C LEU A 194 -5.89 11.63 -2.55
N PHE A 195 -6.56 10.78 -1.78
CA PHE A 195 -8.02 10.69 -1.81
C PHE A 195 -8.71 11.90 -1.17
N TYR A 196 -8.06 12.61 -0.26
CA TYR A 196 -8.58 13.84 0.32
C TYR A 196 -8.71 14.96 -0.72
N PHE A 197 -7.70 15.11 -1.60
CA PHE A 197 -7.69 16.14 -2.62
C PHE A 197 -8.37 15.74 -3.94
N ALA A 198 -8.64 14.47 -4.16
CA ALA A 198 -9.39 14.01 -5.31
C ALA A 198 -10.87 14.44 -5.21
N THR A 199 -11.47 14.75 -6.34
CA THR A 199 -12.90 15.10 -6.43
C THR A 199 -13.74 13.97 -7.02
N THR A 200 -13.14 13.18 -7.93
CA THR A 200 -13.81 12.10 -8.65
C THR A 200 -13.04 10.80 -8.51
N LEU A 201 -13.76 9.72 -8.21
CA LEU A 201 -13.24 8.36 -8.04
C LEU A 201 -14.02 7.39 -8.91
N THR A 202 -13.31 6.59 -9.70
CA THR A 202 -13.89 5.47 -10.45
C THR A 202 -13.28 4.15 -9.97
N VAL A 203 -14.11 3.12 -9.89
CA VAL A 203 -13.72 1.79 -9.45
C VAL A 203 -13.79 0.80 -10.61
N VAL A 204 -12.70 0.08 -10.86
CA VAL A 204 -12.65 -1.01 -11.82
C VAL A 204 -12.97 -2.33 -11.10
N HIS A 205 -13.88 -3.13 -11.68
CA HIS A 205 -14.35 -4.39 -11.09
C HIS A 205 -13.58 -5.62 -11.59
N GLN A 206 -12.61 -5.42 -12.48
CA GLN A 206 -11.76 -6.48 -13.01
C GLN A 206 -10.39 -6.46 -12.34
N PRO A 207 -9.85 -7.63 -11.94
CA PRO A 207 -8.49 -7.72 -11.42
C PRO A 207 -7.49 -7.57 -12.58
N PHE A 208 -6.49 -6.75 -12.39
CA PHE A 208 -5.42 -6.54 -13.36
C PHE A 208 -4.03 -6.53 -12.73
N TYR A 209 -3.95 -6.48 -11.41
CA TYR A 209 -2.71 -6.41 -10.64
C TYR A 209 -2.45 -7.72 -9.92
N PHE A 210 -1.23 -8.25 -10.04
CA PHE A 210 -0.78 -9.45 -9.35
C PHE A 210 0.13 -9.05 -8.21
N TYR A 211 -0.39 -9.12 -6.99
CA TYR A 211 0.36 -8.92 -5.76
C TYR A 211 1.14 -10.20 -5.43
N ASN A 212 2.45 -10.15 -5.57
CA ASN A 212 3.34 -11.30 -5.44
C ASN A 212 3.76 -11.52 -3.99
N GLN A 213 3.29 -12.60 -3.39
CA GLN A 213 3.59 -12.99 -2.00
C GLN A 213 4.74 -14.00 -1.89
N THR A 214 5.48 -14.26 -2.95
CA THR A 214 6.65 -15.17 -2.91
C THR A 214 7.91 -14.46 -2.43
N ASN A 215 7.93 -13.13 -2.40
CA ASN A 215 9.05 -12.35 -1.89
C ASN A 215 9.10 -12.39 -0.35
N GLN A 216 10.02 -13.20 0.19
CA GLN A 216 10.21 -13.34 1.64
C GLN A 216 10.89 -12.13 2.29
N ASN A 217 11.51 -11.25 1.51
CA ASN A 217 12.16 -10.02 1.97
C ASN A 217 11.20 -8.82 2.00
N SER A 218 9.92 -9.00 1.64
CA SER A 218 8.92 -7.94 1.69
C SER A 218 8.74 -7.39 3.11
N TYR A 219 8.54 -6.08 3.23
CA TYR A 219 8.26 -5.40 4.50
C TYR A 219 6.99 -5.92 5.20
N THR A 220 6.10 -6.56 4.47
CA THR A 220 4.83 -7.09 5.00
C THR A 220 4.98 -8.45 5.66
N THR A 221 6.08 -9.19 5.40
CA THR A 221 6.32 -10.53 5.91
C THR A 221 6.97 -10.52 7.30
N GLY A 222 6.73 -11.56 8.09
CA GLY A 222 7.38 -11.80 9.38
C GLY A 222 6.69 -11.20 10.61
N HIS A 223 7.34 -11.39 11.78
CA HIS A 223 6.82 -10.87 13.05
C HIS A 223 6.95 -9.35 13.14
N LYS A 224 5.89 -8.69 13.58
CA LYS A 224 5.87 -7.24 13.75
C LYS A 224 6.81 -6.81 14.87
N LYS A 225 7.81 -6.00 14.50
CA LYS A 225 8.87 -5.49 15.37
C LYS A 225 8.46 -4.13 15.97
N GLU A 226 9.22 -3.63 16.92
CA GLU A 226 8.99 -2.34 17.56
C GLU A 226 8.94 -1.18 16.54
N MET A 227 9.78 -1.23 15.52
CA MET A 227 9.79 -0.23 14.44
C MET A 227 8.42 -0.03 13.76
N HIS A 228 7.60 -1.09 13.65
CA HIS A 228 6.26 -0.97 13.07
C HIS A 228 5.32 -0.16 13.96
N PHE A 229 5.41 -0.33 15.29
CA PHE A 229 4.64 0.50 16.24
C PHE A 229 5.06 1.96 16.15
N GLN A 230 6.38 2.23 16.12
CA GLN A 230 6.89 3.59 15.97
C GLN A 230 6.44 4.22 14.67
N SER A 231 6.48 3.48 13.54
CA SER A 231 5.96 3.95 12.26
C SER A 231 4.46 4.28 12.31
N ILE A 232 3.66 3.47 13.00
CA ILE A 232 2.22 3.79 13.17
C ILE A 232 2.02 5.08 13.98
N PHE A 233 2.77 5.31 15.06
CA PHE A 233 2.70 6.58 15.78
C PHE A 233 3.13 7.78 14.91
N THR A 234 4.20 7.63 14.16
CA THR A 234 4.67 8.63 13.20
C THR A 234 3.61 8.92 12.13
N LEU A 235 2.99 7.88 11.56
CA LEU A 235 1.89 7.99 10.62
C LEU A 235 0.75 8.85 11.17
N PHE A 236 0.25 8.51 12.38
CA PHE A 236 -0.88 9.24 12.94
C PHE A 236 -0.51 10.65 13.38
N ASN A 237 0.74 10.89 13.77
CA ASN A 237 1.23 12.25 13.99
C ASN A 237 1.22 13.07 12.68
N HIS A 238 1.70 12.51 11.57
CA HIS A 238 1.65 13.15 10.25
C HIS A 238 0.21 13.43 9.79
N LEU A 239 -0.70 12.46 9.97
CA LEU A 239 -2.11 12.64 9.61
C LEU A 239 -2.81 13.71 10.47
N ASN A 240 -2.52 13.75 11.76
CA ASN A 240 -3.02 14.80 12.66
C ASN A 240 -2.56 16.20 12.17
N LEU A 241 -1.26 16.36 11.95
CA LEU A 241 -0.69 17.61 11.44
C LEU A 241 -1.29 18.01 10.08
N PHE A 242 -1.48 17.03 9.19
CA PHE A 242 -2.11 17.27 7.90
C PHE A 242 -3.53 17.83 8.05
N PHE A 243 -4.39 17.19 8.85
CA PHE A 243 -5.77 17.66 9.03
C PHE A 243 -5.86 18.94 9.85
N ASP A 244 -4.90 19.22 10.75
CA ASP A 244 -4.78 20.50 11.43
C ASP A 244 -4.47 21.65 10.43
N GLN A 245 -3.54 21.41 9.51
CA GLN A 245 -3.20 22.37 8.43
C GLN A 245 -4.40 22.63 7.50
N GLN A 246 -5.21 21.61 7.22
CA GLN A 246 -6.45 21.77 6.45
C GLN A 246 -7.60 22.41 7.27
N LYS A 247 -7.43 22.65 8.56
CA LYS A 247 -8.47 23.12 9.51
C LYS A 247 -9.67 22.17 9.60
N GLU A 248 -9.48 20.89 9.32
CA GLU A 248 -10.52 19.86 9.33
C GLU A 248 -10.27 18.74 10.37
N ARG A 249 -9.38 18.98 11.34
CA ARG A 249 -9.01 18.00 12.37
C ARG A 249 -10.22 17.38 13.08
N THR A 250 -11.19 18.20 13.48
CA THR A 250 -12.40 17.75 14.17
C THR A 250 -13.26 16.85 13.27
N LYS A 251 -13.38 17.17 11.98
CA LYS A 251 -14.13 16.35 11.01
C LYS A 251 -13.53 14.94 10.85
N PHE A 252 -12.19 14.83 10.90
CA PHE A 252 -11.47 13.57 10.71
C PHE A 252 -11.05 12.88 12.02
N GLU A 253 -11.39 13.44 13.18
CA GLU A 253 -11.02 12.86 14.49
C GLU A 253 -11.46 11.41 14.65
N ARG A 254 -12.72 11.13 14.30
CA ARG A 254 -13.28 9.77 14.37
C ARG A 254 -12.60 8.80 13.40
N PHE A 255 -12.26 9.25 12.20
CA PHE A 255 -11.48 8.47 11.24
C PHE A 255 -10.11 8.12 11.83
N LEU A 256 -9.40 9.10 12.36
CA LEU A 256 -8.07 8.92 12.93
C LEU A 256 -8.08 7.93 14.11
N ALA A 257 -9.07 8.07 15.02
CA ALA A 257 -9.23 7.15 16.14
C ALA A 257 -9.49 5.70 15.66
N LYS A 258 -10.44 5.50 14.74
CA LYS A 258 -10.74 4.19 14.14
C LYS A 258 -9.51 3.56 13.51
N ALA A 259 -8.81 4.33 12.66
CA ALA A 259 -7.65 3.88 11.92
C ALA A 259 -6.51 3.50 12.89
N GLN A 260 -6.22 4.34 13.88
CA GLN A 260 -5.16 4.07 14.86
C GLN A 260 -5.47 2.83 15.70
N MET A 261 -6.71 2.68 16.17
CA MET A 261 -7.15 1.49 16.90
C MET A 261 -7.02 0.23 16.04
N MET A 262 -7.40 0.29 14.77
CA MET A 262 -7.31 -0.85 13.85
C MET A 262 -5.85 -1.24 13.57
N GLU A 263 -4.98 -0.27 13.27
CA GLU A 263 -3.56 -0.52 13.01
C GLU A 263 -2.83 -1.08 14.23
N LEU A 264 -3.04 -0.49 15.42
CA LEU A 264 -2.47 -1.01 16.67
C LEU A 264 -2.99 -2.42 16.99
N SER A 265 -4.27 -2.68 16.78
CA SER A 265 -4.87 -4.00 16.99
C SER A 265 -4.22 -5.05 16.09
N ALA A 266 -4.04 -4.74 14.81
CA ALA A 266 -3.38 -5.64 13.88
C ALA A 266 -1.93 -5.94 14.29
N LEU A 267 -1.17 -4.94 14.76
CA LEU A 267 0.19 -5.14 15.24
C LEU A 267 0.21 -6.00 16.52
N LEU A 268 -0.66 -5.70 17.50
CA LEU A 268 -0.72 -6.42 18.77
C LEU A 268 -1.09 -7.89 18.62
N LEU A 269 -1.92 -8.23 17.65
CA LEU A 269 -2.28 -9.61 17.34
C LEU A 269 -1.12 -10.42 16.70
N HIS A 270 -0.11 -9.75 16.12
CA HIS A 270 0.98 -10.39 15.37
C HIS A 270 2.38 -10.08 15.93
N THR A 271 2.51 -9.76 17.22
CA THR A 271 3.77 -9.37 17.85
C THR A 271 4.14 -10.25 19.06
N THR A 272 5.25 -9.92 19.73
CA THR A 272 5.75 -10.61 20.92
C THR A 272 5.04 -10.15 22.19
N SER A 273 5.11 -10.96 23.25
CA SER A 273 4.59 -10.62 24.59
C SER A 273 5.14 -9.28 25.12
N THR A 274 6.43 -9.05 24.95
CA THR A 274 7.08 -7.79 25.36
C THR A 274 6.44 -6.56 24.74
N LEU A 275 6.18 -6.60 23.42
CA LEU A 275 5.56 -5.49 22.71
C LEU A 275 4.06 -5.35 23.04
N ARG A 276 3.37 -6.46 23.32
CA ARG A 276 1.98 -6.42 23.85
C ARG A 276 1.92 -5.69 25.18
N LYS A 277 2.84 -6.00 26.12
CA LYS A 277 2.94 -5.30 27.41
C LYS A 277 3.22 -3.81 27.25
N LYS A 278 4.08 -3.44 26.30
CA LYS A 278 4.46 -2.05 26.05
C LYS A 278 3.33 -1.23 25.42
N TYR A 279 2.65 -1.78 24.40
CA TYR A 279 1.71 -1.04 23.55
C TYR A 279 0.24 -1.35 23.79
N GLY A 280 -0.09 -2.42 24.50
CA GLY A 280 -1.46 -2.75 24.92
C GLY A 280 -2.17 -1.62 25.69
N PRO A 281 -1.50 -0.96 26.67
CA PRO A 281 -2.08 0.19 27.37
C PRO A 281 -2.44 1.37 26.47
N VAL A 282 -1.73 1.58 25.35
CA VAL A 282 -2.07 2.64 24.39
C VAL A 282 -3.41 2.34 23.70
N LEU A 283 -3.62 1.09 23.27
CA LEU A 283 -4.91 0.69 22.69
C LEU A 283 -6.03 0.76 23.78
N ALA A 284 -5.74 0.39 25.00
CA ALA A 284 -6.70 0.50 26.12
C ALA A 284 -7.14 1.96 26.32
N GLY A 285 -6.21 2.92 26.30
CA GLY A 285 -6.53 4.34 26.40
C GLY A 285 -7.43 4.81 25.26
N LEU A 286 -7.15 4.41 24.03
CA LEU A 286 -7.99 4.75 22.87
C LEU A 286 -9.39 4.12 22.97
N THR A 287 -9.52 2.89 23.44
CA THR A 287 -10.83 2.25 23.62
C THR A 287 -11.66 2.89 24.74
N GLN A 288 -11.03 3.44 25.77
CA GLN A 288 -11.70 4.22 26.81
C GLN A 288 -12.13 5.61 26.31
N GLN A 289 -11.30 6.24 25.48
CA GLN A 289 -11.61 7.57 24.90
C GLN A 289 -12.72 7.50 23.86
N TYR A 290 -12.80 6.40 23.08
CA TYR A 290 -13.75 6.19 21.98
C TYR A 290 -14.51 4.87 22.13
N PRO A 291 -15.36 4.72 23.18
CA PRO A 291 -16.03 3.45 23.51
C PRO A 291 -17.06 3.02 22.45
N GLU A 292 -17.54 3.97 21.63
CA GLU A 292 -18.49 3.70 20.56
C GLU A 292 -17.84 3.08 19.31
N ILE A 293 -16.50 3.10 19.18
CA ILE A 293 -15.80 2.52 18.03
C ILE A 293 -15.71 1.00 18.22
N LYS A 294 -16.40 0.28 17.34
CA LYS A 294 -16.34 -1.19 17.27
C LYS A 294 -15.46 -1.61 16.11
N LEU A 295 -14.38 -2.35 16.41
CA LEU A 295 -13.48 -2.87 15.40
C LEU A 295 -14.13 -4.08 14.69
N PRO A 296 -14.04 -4.18 13.35
CA PRO A 296 -14.60 -5.27 12.56
C PRO A 296 -13.70 -6.52 12.62
N LEU A 297 -13.46 -7.02 13.81
CA LEU A 297 -12.60 -8.17 14.09
C LEU A 297 -13.43 -9.38 14.50
N THR A 298 -12.87 -10.58 14.34
CA THR A 298 -13.51 -11.81 14.78
C THR A 298 -13.68 -11.84 16.31
N LYS A 299 -14.64 -12.59 16.81
CA LYS A 299 -14.85 -12.76 18.26
C LYS A 299 -13.57 -13.19 18.98
N TRP A 300 -12.78 -14.07 18.36
CA TRP A 300 -11.49 -14.51 18.90
C TRP A 300 -10.45 -13.39 18.97
N GLN A 301 -10.32 -12.59 17.91
CA GLN A 301 -9.41 -11.45 17.90
C GLN A 301 -9.81 -10.40 18.95
N LEU A 302 -11.10 -10.10 19.07
CA LEU A 302 -11.63 -9.19 20.08
C LEU A 302 -11.34 -9.71 21.50
N PHE A 303 -11.54 -11.00 21.75
CA PHE A 303 -11.20 -11.64 23.02
C PHE A 303 -9.71 -11.50 23.36
N LEU A 304 -8.82 -11.78 22.41
CA LEU A 304 -7.37 -11.61 22.60
C LEU A 304 -6.99 -10.16 22.90
N LEU A 305 -7.56 -9.20 22.18
CA LEU A 305 -7.32 -7.79 22.42
C LEU A 305 -7.85 -7.36 23.81
N GLN A 306 -9.00 -7.86 24.23
CA GLN A 306 -9.54 -7.59 25.57
C GLN A 306 -8.60 -8.10 26.67
N LEU A 307 -8.01 -9.29 26.51
CA LEU A 307 -6.99 -9.78 27.45
C LEU A 307 -5.77 -8.85 27.49
N ILE A 308 -5.30 -8.37 26.32
CA ILE A 308 -4.15 -7.48 26.22
C ILE A 308 -4.46 -6.13 26.86
N THR A 309 -5.60 -5.52 26.54
CA THR A 309 -5.99 -4.19 27.07
C THR A 309 -6.29 -4.21 28.57
N ASN A 310 -6.74 -5.35 29.10
CA ASN A 310 -6.96 -5.55 30.54
C ASN A 310 -5.68 -5.98 31.31
N GLY A 311 -4.53 -6.07 30.63
CA GLY A 311 -3.25 -6.44 31.26
C GLY A 311 -3.07 -7.95 31.52
N HIS A 312 -3.94 -8.81 31.01
CA HIS A 312 -3.85 -10.26 31.16
C HIS A 312 -2.90 -10.90 30.13
N PHE A 313 -1.67 -10.39 30.04
CA PHE A 313 -0.70 -10.74 28.99
C PHE A 313 -0.34 -12.23 28.98
N THR A 314 -0.14 -12.86 30.15
CA THR A 314 0.18 -14.30 30.24
C THR A 314 -0.94 -15.17 29.69
N ILE A 315 -2.19 -14.83 29.98
CA ILE A 315 -3.35 -15.55 29.45
C ILE A 315 -3.45 -15.35 27.94
N ALA A 316 -3.22 -14.14 27.44
CA ALA A 316 -3.18 -13.84 26.03
C ALA A 316 -2.11 -14.68 25.32
N ASP A 317 -0.89 -14.77 25.87
CA ASP A 317 0.22 -15.53 25.28
C ASP A 317 -0.08 -17.04 25.20
N VAL A 318 -0.70 -17.61 26.25
CA VAL A 318 -1.16 -19.00 26.23
C VAL A 318 -2.24 -19.21 25.17
N ALA A 319 -3.20 -18.30 25.06
CA ALA A 319 -4.25 -18.36 24.05
C ALA A 319 -3.68 -18.28 22.61
N PHE A 320 -2.68 -17.44 22.38
CA PHE A 320 -1.96 -17.38 21.08
C PHE A 320 -1.22 -18.70 20.79
N LEU A 321 -0.58 -19.31 21.80
CA LEU A 321 0.12 -20.59 21.64
C LEU A 321 -0.86 -21.71 21.26
N ILE A 322 -1.99 -21.80 21.96
CA ILE A 322 -3.06 -22.78 21.67
C ILE A 322 -3.56 -22.60 20.23
N ALA A 323 -3.87 -21.37 19.82
CA ALA A 323 -4.34 -21.09 18.46
C ALA A 323 -3.30 -21.47 17.39
N LYS A 324 -2.01 -21.27 17.65
CA LYS A 324 -0.92 -21.69 16.75
C LYS A 324 -0.83 -23.21 16.64
N ILE A 325 -0.96 -23.91 17.74
CA ILE A 325 -0.95 -25.39 17.78
C ILE A 325 -2.16 -25.93 17.01
N MET A 326 -3.37 -25.42 17.30
CA MET A 326 -4.59 -25.87 16.62
C MET A 326 -4.51 -25.68 15.09
N ARG A 327 -3.99 -24.53 14.61
CA ARG A 327 -3.80 -24.33 13.16
C ARG A 327 -2.87 -25.36 12.52
N LYS A 328 -1.80 -25.75 13.25
CA LYS A 328 -0.85 -26.77 12.76
C LYS A 328 -1.49 -28.17 12.68
N PHE A 329 -2.47 -28.48 13.54
CA PHE A 329 -3.19 -29.75 13.53
C PHE A 329 -4.40 -29.77 12.56
N LEU A 330 -4.99 -28.60 12.24
CA LEU A 330 -6.14 -28.48 11.32
C LEU A 330 -5.73 -28.24 9.86
N SER A 331 -4.43 -28.03 9.60
CA SER A 331 -3.86 -27.90 8.24
C SER A 331 -3.25 -29.21 7.71
N ILE A 332 -3.69 -30.38 8.24
CA ILE A 332 -3.39 -31.72 7.71
C ILE A 332 -4.51 -32.15 6.77
#